data_3518ca170039a33b9098d4a67461f410
#
_entry.id   3518ca170039a33b9098d4a67461f410
#
_cell.length_a   1.000
_cell.length_b   1.000
_cell.length_c   1.000
_cell.angle_alpha   90.00
_cell.angle_beta   90.00
_cell.angle_gamma   90.00
#
_symmetry.space_group_name_H-M   'P 1'
#
loop_
_entity.id
_entity.type
_entity.pdbx_description
1 polymer ?
#
loop_
_entity_poly.entity_id
_entity_poly.type
_entity_poly.pdbx_seq_one_letter_code
_entity_poly.pdbx_strand_id
1 'polypeptide(L)'
;MVGTNHPPRQRVPLITGVLAAGVLVRLFFAALIPLFPDEAYYWEWSRRLAAGYFDHPPAIPLLIRGGTALFGATAIGVRLFPVLAGLVAAAATAGIALRLAGVDAALRAAIVITCLPLAAAGLVLATPDAPLLAATAFGVYALVRAVQSPAHSGESLVWWIATGAALGLAFCSKYTSILLPVGTTLAVLSRASLRRRLREPGPYVACIVATLIFLPVLLWNAHHEWISLGFQLRHGLGTPMPDPLAPVKRLGDLIGGQAGLVSPILFVLFGVATVRGLRRNASDAAYVLAVVAASTFLFFCYSATRQRVEANWPAPAYIPAIGLLAAQDWSAAARGARWLRAGIWLGAVMSLLIYLHAAFGVLPIPTRKDPLARSAGWPELAARAEAARLATTGDRTGASWLGADRYQDAAELAFYTPSHPTTFAVNLSGRGNQYDLWPGFPDVARAGDALVLVVDETPDVHGTIVRLTPHFTSITRGDVVDLRARLGVVSQRRLWILSGWTGGWSPQDVQRLR
;
A
#
# COMPACT_ATOMS: atom_id res chain seq x y z
N MET A 1 -36.90 -8.47 -0.76
CA MET A 1 -36.78 -9.53 -1.78
C MET A 1 -35.32 -9.88 -1.96
N VAL A 2 -34.78 -10.91 -1.31
CA VAL A 2 -33.59 -11.63 -1.75
C VAL A 2 -33.72 -13.03 -1.15
N GLY A 3 -34.63 -13.77 -1.69
CA GLY A 3 -34.85 -15.18 -1.46
C GLY A 3 -35.05 -15.88 -2.79
N THR A 4 -34.22 -15.58 -3.80
CA THR A 4 -34.21 -16.36 -5.04
C THR A 4 -33.25 -17.52 -4.82
N ASN A 5 -33.80 -18.70 -4.57
CA ASN A 5 -33.13 -19.99 -4.65
C ASN A 5 -32.65 -20.26 -6.10
N HIS A 6 -31.66 -19.52 -6.56
CA HIS A 6 -30.98 -19.87 -7.80
C HIS A 6 -30.17 -21.14 -7.57
N PRO A 7 -30.23 -22.12 -8.46
CA PRO A 7 -29.42 -23.33 -8.37
C PRO A 7 -27.93 -22.98 -8.37
N PRO A 8 -27.05 -23.76 -7.73
CA PRO A 8 -25.62 -23.48 -7.58
C PRO A 8 -24.91 -23.07 -8.87
N ARG A 9 -25.31 -23.62 -10.02
CA ARG A 9 -24.76 -23.30 -11.34
C ARG A 9 -25.02 -21.86 -11.81
N GLN A 10 -26.07 -21.18 -11.30
CA GLN A 10 -26.37 -19.78 -11.68
C GLN A 10 -25.61 -18.76 -10.84
N ARG A 11 -25.00 -19.13 -9.72
CA ARG A 11 -24.28 -18.20 -8.83
C ARG A 11 -22.83 -17.96 -9.23
N VAL A 12 -22.20 -18.87 -9.95
CA VAL A 12 -20.83 -18.68 -10.46
C VAL A 12 -20.74 -17.49 -11.41
N PRO A 13 -21.63 -17.33 -12.41
CA PRO A 13 -21.66 -16.12 -13.25
C PRO A 13 -21.87 -14.82 -12.46
N LEU A 14 -22.68 -14.85 -11.37
CA LEU A 14 -22.88 -13.69 -10.52
C LEU A 14 -21.60 -13.30 -9.76
N ILE A 15 -20.87 -14.27 -9.22
CA ILE A 15 -19.57 -14.02 -8.56
C ILE A 15 -18.61 -13.38 -9.57
N THR A 16 -18.47 -13.97 -10.75
CA THR A 16 -17.63 -13.45 -11.82
C THR A 16 -18.05 -12.04 -12.22
N GLY A 17 -19.35 -11.79 -12.37
CA GLY A 17 -19.91 -10.47 -12.72
C GLY A 17 -19.60 -9.40 -11.65
N VAL A 18 -19.74 -9.73 -10.35
CA VAL A 18 -19.42 -8.81 -9.25
C VAL A 18 -17.93 -8.47 -9.23
N LEU A 19 -17.06 -9.48 -9.38
CA LEU A 19 -15.62 -9.27 -9.40
C LEU A 19 -15.18 -8.47 -10.63
N ALA A 20 -15.72 -8.79 -11.81
CA ALA A 20 -15.45 -8.08 -13.05
C ALA A 20 -15.90 -6.61 -12.97
N ALA A 21 -17.12 -6.35 -12.49
CA ALA A 21 -17.62 -5.00 -12.29
C ALA A 21 -16.73 -4.21 -11.33
N GLY A 22 -16.31 -4.81 -10.22
CA GLY A 22 -15.39 -4.19 -9.27
C GLY A 22 -14.05 -3.82 -9.90
N VAL A 23 -13.47 -4.68 -10.73
CA VAL A 23 -12.22 -4.39 -11.45
C VAL A 23 -12.40 -3.28 -12.49
N LEU A 24 -13.46 -3.36 -13.31
CA LEU A 24 -13.73 -2.36 -14.35
C LEU A 24 -13.91 -0.95 -13.75
N VAL A 25 -14.64 -0.83 -12.64
CA VAL A 25 -14.78 0.43 -11.91
C VAL A 25 -13.42 0.93 -11.43
N ARG A 26 -12.59 0.07 -10.84
CA ARG A 26 -11.25 0.45 -10.36
C ARG A 26 -10.32 0.85 -11.50
N LEU A 27 -10.34 0.13 -12.64
CA LEU A 27 -9.55 0.50 -13.82
C LEU A 27 -9.98 1.85 -14.39
N PHE A 28 -11.28 2.14 -14.41
CA PHE A 28 -11.80 3.45 -14.81
C PHE A 28 -11.22 4.57 -13.91
N PHE A 29 -11.32 4.42 -12.59
CA PHE A 29 -10.77 5.41 -11.66
C PHE A 29 -9.23 5.43 -11.65
N ALA A 30 -8.57 4.30 -11.88
CA ALA A 30 -7.13 4.22 -12.05
C ALA A 30 -6.62 5.06 -13.23
N ALA A 31 -7.41 5.16 -14.29
CA ALA A 31 -7.08 6.00 -15.44
C ALA A 31 -7.44 7.49 -15.24
N LEU A 32 -8.48 7.76 -14.44
CA LEU A 32 -9.03 9.11 -14.26
C LEU A 32 -8.24 9.97 -13.24
N ILE A 33 -7.79 9.36 -12.14
CA ILE A 33 -7.17 10.07 -11.03
C ILE A 33 -5.67 10.27 -11.30
N PRO A 34 -5.10 11.49 -11.16
CA PRO A 34 -3.66 11.71 -11.23
C PRO A 34 -2.90 10.84 -10.21
N LEU A 35 -1.61 10.61 -10.42
CA LEU A 35 -0.81 9.84 -9.47
C LEU A 35 -0.71 10.56 -8.13
N PHE A 36 -0.64 9.78 -7.06
CA PHE A 36 -0.24 10.26 -5.76
C PHE A 36 1.28 10.24 -5.65
N PRO A 37 1.87 11.11 -4.84
CA PRO A 37 3.32 11.23 -4.71
C PRO A 37 4.06 9.91 -4.40
N ASP A 38 3.45 9.04 -3.60
CA ASP A 38 4.05 7.73 -3.33
C ASP A 38 3.99 6.78 -4.55
N GLU A 39 2.98 6.92 -5.44
CA GLU A 39 2.91 6.12 -6.68
C GLU A 39 3.99 6.55 -7.67
N ALA A 40 4.23 7.86 -7.82
CA ALA A 40 5.32 8.41 -8.62
C ALA A 40 6.69 7.94 -8.06
N TYR A 41 6.83 7.87 -6.74
CA TYR A 41 8.03 7.37 -6.09
C TYR A 41 8.26 5.87 -6.37
N TYR A 42 7.23 5.02 -6.32
CA TYR A 42 7.34 3.62 -6.71
C TYR A 42 7.53 3.42 -8.22
N TRP A 43 7.02 4.37 -9.04
CA TRP A 43 7.33 4.38 -10.47
C TRP A 43 8.82 4.68 -10.73
N GLU A 44 9.45 5.59 -10.00
CA GLU A 44 10.90 5.80 -10.06
C GLU A 44 11.67 4.51 -9.74
N TRP A 45 11.22 3.72 -8.74
CA TRP A 45 11.83 2.42 -8.46
C TRP A 45 11.69 1.44 -9.63
N SER A 46 10.56 1.48 -10.34
CA SER A 46 10.31 0.60 -11.49
C SER A 46 11.24 0.87 -12.67
N ARG A 47 11.86 2.04 -12.73
CA ARG A 47 12.89 2.39 -13.71
C ARG A 47 14.26 1.81 -13.37
N ARG A 48 14.48 1.46 -12.11
CA ARG A 48 15.77 0.98 -11.56
C ARG A 48 15.52 -0.24 -10.69
N LEU A 49 15.17 -1.38 -11.34
CA LEU A 49 14.79 -2.59 -10.63
C LEU A 49 15.92 -3.14 -9.75
N ALA A 50 15.59 -3.44 -8.50
CA ALA A 50 16.48 -4.02 -7.50
C ALA A 50 15.71 -5.08 -6.69
N ALA A 51 16.44 -5.93 -5.96
CA ALA A 51 15.84 -6.94 -5.10
C ALA A 51 15.26 -6.38 -3.79
N GLY A 52 15.51 -5.10 -3.49
CA GLY A 52 14.96 -4.39 -2.34
C GLY A 52 15.13 -2.88 -2.51
N TYR A 53 14.42 -2.11 -1.69
CA TYR A 53 14.48 -0.66 -1.66
C TYR A 53 14.45 -0.17 -0.21
N PHE A 54 14.73 1.11 0.01
CA PHE A 54 14.81 1.70 1.34
C PHE A 54 13.54 1.46 2.18
N ASP A 55 12.37 1.74 1.59
CA ASP A 55 11.09 1.67 2.31
C ASP A 55 10.43 0.28 2.26
N HIS A 56 10.54 -0.45 1.14
CA HIS A 56 9.78 -1.69 0.90
C HIS A 56 10.53 -2.69 0.01
N PRO A 57 10.14 -3.98 0.03
CA PRO A 57 10.56 -4.99 -0.93
C PRO A 57 10.07 -4.74 -2.37
N PRO A 58 10.53 -5.53 -3.38
CA PRO A 58 10.46 -5.17 -4.80
C PRO A 58 9.12 -5.45 -5.51
N ALA A 59 8.09 -6.00 -4.86
CA ALA A 59 6.89 -6.44 -5.59
C ALA A 59 6.16 -5.30 -6.30
N ILE A 60 6.02 -4.11 -5.65
CA ILE A 60 5.28 -3.00 -6.27
C ILE A 60 5.99 -2.43 -7.50
N PRO A 61 7.30 -2.11 -7.51
CA PRO A 61 7.96 -1.63 -8.73
C PRO A 61 7.98 -2.67 -9.85
N LEU A 62 7.98 -3.96 -9.56
CA LEU A 62 7.86 -5.01 -10.59
C LEU A 62 6.47 -4.97 -11.27
N LEU A 63 5.39 -4.81 -10.51
CA LEU A 63 4.04 -4.65 -11.06
C LEU A 63 3.93 -3.37 -11.91
N ILE A 64 4.46 -2.25 -11.41
CA ILE A 64 4.48 -0.97 -12.15
C ILE A 64 5.29 -1.12 -13.44
N ARG A 65 6.46 -1.77 -13.40
CA ARG A 65 7.29 -2.01 -14.59
C ARG A 65 6.53 -2.81 -15.66
N GLY A 66 5.80 -3.85 -15.24
CA GLY A 66 4.95 -4.62 -16.14
C GLY A 66 3.87 -3.77 -16.81
N GLY A 67 3.15 -2.96 -16.04
CA GLY A 67 2.08 -2.11 -16.56
C GLY A 67 2.59 -0.98 -17.45
N THR A 68 3.69 -0.33 -17.08
CA THR A 68 4.30 0.74 -17.89
C THR A 68 4.97 0.22 -19.16
N ALA A 69 5.38 -1.04 -19.20
CA ALA A 69 5.84 -1.69 -20.44
C ALA A 69 4.72 -1.85 -21.48
N LEU A 70 3.47 -1.96 -21.03
CA LEU A 70 2.29 -2.11 -21.90
C LEU A 70 1.64 -0.77 -22.26
N PHE A 71 1.55 0.16 -21.32
CA PHE A 71 0.78 1.40 -21.47
C PHE A 71 1.61 2.67 -21.27
N GLY A 72 2.95 2.55 -21.27
CA GLY A 72 3.85 3.68 -21.05
C GLY A 72 3.77 4.25 -19.63
N ALA A 73 4.48 5.37 -19.42
CA ALA A 73 4.45 6.12 -18.16
C ALA A 73 3.13 6.92 -18.04
N THR A 74 2.05 6.23 -17.82
CA THR A 74 0.69 6.77 -17.65
C THR A 74 0.08 6.30 -16.33
N ALA A 75 -0.96 6.97 -15.84
CA ALA A 75 -1.63 6.56 -14.62
C ALA A 75 -2.15 5.11 -14.69
N ILE A 76 -2.72 4.71 -15.85
CA ILE A 76 -3.17 3.32 -16.05
C ILE A 76 -1.98 2.35 -16.16
N GLY A 77 -0.87 2.74 -16.79
CA GLY A 77 0.34 1.94 -16.84
C GLY A 77 0.90 1.65 -15.44
N VAL A 78 0.90 2.64 -14.57
CA VAL A 78 1.36 2.47 -13.17
C VAL A 78 0.40 1.58 -12.37
N ARG A 79 -0.91 1.66 -12.59
CA ARG A 79 -1.94 1.03 -11.73
C ARG A 79 -2.52 -0.29 -12.26
N LEU A 80 -2.30 -0.66 -13.51
CA LEU A 80 -2.92 -1.85 -14.13
C LEU A 80 -2.71 -3.12 -13.31
N PHE A 81 -1.47 -3.52 -13.10
CA PHE A 81 -1.18 -4.76 -12.37
C PHE A 81 -1.48 -4.67 -10.86
N PRO A 82 -1.29 -3.55 -10.15
CA PRO A 82 -1.85 -3.33 -8.82
C PRO A 82 -3.36 -3.56 -8.73
N VAL A 83 -4.17 -3.05 -9.68
CA VAL A 83 -5.62 -3.31 -9.73
C VAL A 83 -5.93 -4.78 -9.99
N LEU A 84 -5.17 -5.44 -10.89
CA LEU A 84 -5.32 -6.88 -11.13
C LEU A 84 -4.89 -7.73 -9.92
N ALA A 85 -3.89 -7.30 -9.15
CA ALA A 85 -3.58 -7.91 -7.86
C ALA A 85 -4.77 -7.80 -6.89
N GLY A 86 -5.49 -6.67 -6.89
CA GLY A 86 -6.74 -6.51 -6.17
C GLY A 86 -7.84 -7.49 -6.59
N LEU A 87 -7.92 -7.86 -7.89
CA LEU A 87 -8.81 -8.93 -8.36
C LEU A 87 -8.41 -10.29 -7.78
N VAL A 88 -7.12 -10.61 -7.77
CA VAL A 88 -6.62 -11.85 -7.16
C VAL A 88 -6.98 -11.91 -5.68
N ALA A 89 -6.80 -10.80 -4.93
CA ALA A 89 -7.21 -10.71 -3.53
C ALA A 89 -8.69 -10.98 -3.35
N ALA A 90 -9.55 -10.37 -4.17
CA ALA A 90 -11.00 -10.53 -4.09
C ALA A 90 -11.45 -11.96 -4.46
N ALA A 91 -10.90 -12.53 -5.53
CA ALA A 91 -11.21 -13.89 -5.98
C ALA A 91 -10.76 -14.95 -4.96
N ALA A 92 -9.55 -14.81 -4.42
CA ALA A 92 -9.05 -15.71 -3.38
C ALA A 92 -9.88 -15.62 -2.09
N THR A 93 -10.30 -14.40 -1.68
CA THR A 93 -11.18 -14.21 -0.52
C THR A 93 -12.55 -14.87 -0.74
N ALA A 94 -13.13 -14.74 -1.94
CA ALA A 94 -14.35 -15.48 -2.30
C ALA A 94 -14.12 -17.01 -2.29
N GLY A 95 -12.95 -17.46 -2.75
CA GLY A 95 -12.51 -18.85 -2.67
C GLY A 95 -12.40 -19.39 -1.24
N ILE A 96 -11.92 -18.59 -0.29
CA ILE A 96 -11.91 -18.93 1.14
C ILE A 96 -13.34 -19.20 1.62
N ALA A 97 -14.25 -18.27 1.35
CA ALA A 97 -15.65 -18.40 1.76
C ALA A 97 -16.34 -19.60 1.08
N LEU A 98 -16.03 -19.87 -0.20
CA LEU A 98 -16.47 -21.06 -0.92
C LEU A 98 -16.07 -22.36 -0.18
N ARG A 99 -14.84 -22.43 0.28
CA ARG A 99 -14.30 -23.60 0.99
C ARG A 99 -14.90 -23.79 2.38
N LEU A 100 -15.32 -22.70 3.02
CA LEU A 100 -15.92 -22.75 4.37
C LEU A 100 -17.41 -23.10 4.34
N ALA A 101 -18.19 -22.51 3.42
CA ALA A 101 -19.65 -22.60 3.47
C ALA A 101 -20.34 -22.54 2.07
N GLY A 102 -19.63 -22.91 1.02
CA GLY A 102 -20.20 -23.08 -0.32
C GLY A 102 -20.38 -21.79 -1.14
N VAL A 103 -21.06 -21.91 -2.27
CA VAL A 103 -21.14 -20.87 -3.31
C VAL A 103 -21.84 -19.59 -2.85
N ASP A 104 -22.79 -19.69 -1.91
CA ASP A 104 -23.51 -18.54 -1.36
C ASP A 104 -22.61 -17.69 -0.48
N ALA A 105 -21.72 -18.33 0.26
CA ALA A 105 -20.70 -17.64 1.03
C ALA A 105 -19.68 -16.97 0.10
N ALA A 106 -19.29 -17.62 -0.99
CA ALA A 106 -18.42 -17.02 -2.00
C ALA A 106 -19.02 -15.75 -2.61
N LEU A 107 -20.29 -15.78 -2.98
CA LEU A 107 -20.99 -14.61 -3.51
C LEU A 107 -21.06 -13.49 -2.46
N ARG A 108 -21.39 -13.81 -1.21
CA ARG A 108 -21.36 -12.82 -0.10
C ARG A 108 -19.99 -12.19 0.06
N ALA A 109 -18.91 -12.99 0.04
CA ALA A 109 -17.54 -12.48 0.17
C ALA A 109 -17.17 -11.56 -0.99
N ALA A 110 -17.51 -11.95 -2.24
CA ALA A 110 -17.27 -11.12 -3.42
C ALA A 110 -18.02 -9.77 -3.35
N ILE A 111 -19.27 -9.77 -2.91
CA ILE A 111 -20.05 -8.55 -2.71
C ILE A 111 -19.41 -7.70 -1.59
N VAL A 112 -19.12 -8.29 -0.43
CA VAL A 112 -18.55 -7.56 0.71
C VAL A 112 -17.25 -6.88 0.30
N ILE A 113 -16.26 -7.62 -0.24
CA ILE A 113 -14.95 -7.03 -0.58
C ILE A 113 -15.06 -5.96 -1.67
N THR A 114 -16.01 -6.10 -2.60
CA THR A 114 -16.23 -5.11 -3.66
C THR A 114 -16.86 -3.81 -3.13
N CYS A 115 -17.72 -3.92 -2.11
CA CYS A 115 -18.43 -2.79 -1.49
C CYS A 115 -17.64 -2.10 -0.37
N LEU A 116 -16.46 -2.60 0.03
CA LEU A 116 -15.68 -1.94 1.08
C LEU A 116 -15.03 -0.65 0.60
N PRO A 117 -15.15 0.48 1.33
CA PRO A 117 -14.41 1.70 1.08
C PRO A 117 -12.89 1.47 0.99
N LEU A 118 -12.35 0.60 1.84
CA LEU A 118 -10.95 0.16 1.78
C LEU A 118 -10.56 -0.40 0.41
N ALA A 119 -11.43 -1.22 -0.20
CA ALA A 119 -11.16 -1.77 -1.52
C ALA A 119 -11.40 -0.75 -2.64
N ALA A 120 -12.37 0.16 -2.45
CA ALA A 120 -12.64 1.24 -3.40
C ALA A 120 -11.47 2.22 -3.54
N ALA A 121 -10.80 2.56 -2.45
CA ALA A 121 -9.62 3.43 -2.44
C ALA A 121 -8.31 2.64 -2.57
N GLY A 122 -8.10 1.64 -1.71
CA GLY A 122 -6.80 0.98 -1.55
C GLY A 122 -6.42 0.03 -2.68
N LEU A 123 -7.39 -0.54 -3.42
CA LEU A 123 -7.12 -1.41 -4.56
C LEU A 123 -7.13 -0.68 -5.92
N VAL A 124 -7.20 0.66 -5.93
CA VAL A 124 -6.98 1.49 -7.12
C VAL A 124 -5.52 1.93 -7.17
N LEU A 125 -4.92 2.23 -6.02
CA LEU A 125 -3.60 2.84 -5.92
C LEU A 125 -2.47 1.81 -6.09
N ALA A 126 -1.40 2.23 -6.75
CA ALA A 126 -0.18 1.44 -6.90
C ALA A 126 0.69 1.55 -5.63
N THR A 127 0.32 0.81 -4.59
CA THR A 127 1.03 0.74 -3.32
C THR A 127 1.49 -0.68 -3.01
N PRO A 128 2.48 -0.89 -2.12
CA PRO A 128 2.90 -2.22 -1.68
C PRO A 128 1.76 -3.07 -1.08
N ASP A 129 0.65 -2.45 -0.67
CA ASP A 129 -0.52 -3.16 -0.15
C ASP A 129 -1.25 -3.98 -1.23
N ALA A 130 -1.22 -3.56 -2.50
CA ALA A 130 -1.89 -4.30 -3.57
C ALA A 130 -1.30 -5.72 -3.76
N PRO A 131 0.02 -5.91 -4.01
CA PRO A 131 0.62 -7.25 -4.07
C PRO A 131 0.58 -7.97 -2.72
N LEU A 132 0.70 -7.26 -1.59
CA LEU A 132 0.55 -7.86 -0.26
C LEU A 132 -0.81 -8.53 -0.07
N LEU A 133 -1.90 -7.83 -0.38
CA LEU A 133 -3.26 -8.35 -0.20
C LEU A 133 -3.54 -9.50 -1.16
N ALA A 134 -3.05 -9.46 -2.40
CA ALA A 134 -3.14 -10.56 -3.34
C ALA A 134 -2.44 -11.83 -2.83
N ALA A 135 -1.18 -11.67 -2.43
CA ALA A 135 -0.38 -12.78 -1.91
C ALA A 135 -0.94 -13.31 -0.57
N THR A 136 -1.37 -12.43 0.33
CA THR A 136 -2.00 -12.83 1.60
C THR A 136 -3.30 -13.58 1.36
N ALA A 137 -4.18 -13.09 0.49
CA ALA A 137 -5.47 -13.73 0.22
C ALA A 137 -5.28 -15.12 -0.43
N PHE A 138 -4.40 -15.23 -1.42
CA PHE A 138 -4.08 -16.51 -2.03
C PHE A 138 -3.38 -17.45 -1.04
N GLY A 139 -2.46 -16.96 -0.21
CA GLY A 139 -1.76 -17.73 0.82
C GLY A 139 -2.73 -18.26 1.88
N VAL A 140 -3.67 -17.44 2.34
CA VAL A 140 -4.72 -17.87 3.29
C VAL A 140 -5.67 -18.88 2.63
N TYR A 141 -6.05 -18.69 1.35
CA TYR A 141 -6.82 -19.68 0.60
C TYR A 141 -6.08 -21.01 0.50
N ALA A 142 -4.80 -21.00 0.11
CA ALA A 142 -3.97 -22.19 0.01
C ALA A 142 -3.80 -22.89 1.37
N LEU A 143 -3.61 -22.12 2.46
CA LEU A 143 -3.54 -22.64 3.82
C LEU A 143 -4.86 -23.33 4.24
N VAL A 144 -6.02 -22.74 3.93
CA VAL A 144 -7.32 -23.37 4.17
C VAL A 144 -7.42 -24.71 3.42
N ARG A 145 -6.98 -24.73 2.16
CA ARG A 145 -6.93 -25.97 1.35
C ARG A 145 -6.01 -27.01 1.97
N ALA A 146 -4.80 -26.62 2.37
CA ALA A 146 -3.82 -27.52 2.99
C ALA A 146 -4.37 -28.12 4.29
N VAL A 147 -5.02 -27.31 5.14
CA VAL A 147 -5.62 -27.77 6.42
C VAL A 147 -6.83 -28.69 6.17
N GLN A 148 -7.58 -28.49 5.10
CA GLN A 148 -8.76 -29.32 4.76
C GLN A 148 -8.40 -30.60 4.00
N SER A 149 -7.23 -30.67 3.36
CA SER A 149 -6.81 -31.87 2.62
C SER A 149 -6.40 -33.00 3.59
N PRO A 150 -6.52 -34.29 3.16
CA PRO A 150 -6.06 -35.42 3.96
C PRO A 150 -4.58 -35.27 4.34
N ALA A 151 -4.26 -35.61 5.59
CA ALA A 151 -2.88 -35.57 6.08
C ALA A 151 -1.95 -36.48 5.24
N HIS A 152 -0.71 -36.05 5.03
CA HIS A 152 0.30 -36.78 4.24
C HIS A 152 -0.07 -37.04 2.78
N SER A 153 -1.13 -36.40 2.24
CA SER A 153 -1.51 -36.54 0.83
C SER A 153 -0.68 -35.62 -0.08
N GLY A 154 -0.54 -36.01 -1.35
CA GLY A 154 0.04 -35.15 -2.38
C GLY A 154 -0.73 -33.83 -2.53
N GLU A 155 -2.06 -33.87 -2.38
CA GLU A 155 -2.90 -32.65 -2.41
C GLU A 155 -2.51 -31.70 -1.27
N SER A 156 -2.35 -32.20 -0.03
CA SER A 156 -1.90 -31.40 1.11
C SER A 156 -0.54 -30.75 0.81
N LEU A 157 0.42 -31.50 0.30
CA LEU A 157 1.75 -31.00 -0.03
C LEU A 157 1.71 -29.88 -1.09
N VAL A 158 0.93 -30.04 -2.15
CA VAL A 158 0.76 -28.99 -3.19
C VAL A 158 0.23 -27.69 -2.59
N TRP A 159 -0.75 -27.77 -1.70
CA TRP A 159 -1.30 -26.58 -1.05
C TRP A 159 -0.35 -25.95 -0.03
N TRP A 160 0.49 -26.75 0.64
CA TRP A 160 1.57 -26.21 1.47
C TRP A 160 2.63 -25.49 0.64
N ILE A 161 3.02 -26.03 -0.52
CA ILE A 161 3.94 -25.36 -1.46
C ILE A 161 3.32 -24.03 -1.92
N ALA A 162 2.03 -24.04 -2.31
CA ALA A 162 1.32 -22.82 -2.71
C ALA A 162 1.23 -21.79 -1.57
N THR A 163 1.02 -22.24 -0.32
CA THR A 163 1.05 -21.39 0.88
C THR A 163 2.43 -20.75 1.05
N GLY A 164 3.50 -21.53 0.91
CA GLY A 164 4.87 -21.04 1.00
C GLY A 164 5.21 -20.03 -0.11
N ALA A 165 4.81 -20.32 -1.34
CA ALA A 165 5.03 -19.42 -2.48
C ALA A 165 4.30 -18.08 -2.27
N ALA A 166 3.05 -18.12 -1.85
CA ALA A 166 2.29 -16.92 -1.54
C ALA A 166 2.89 -16.12 -0.38
N LEU A 167 3.34 -16.80 0.67
CA LEU A 167 4.00 -16.15 1.80
C LEU A 167 5.30 -15.47 1.38
N GLY A 168 6.14 -16.13 0.56
CA GLY A 168 7.35 -15.53 0.00
C GLY A 168 7.05 -14.28 -0.83
N LEU A 169 6.02 -14.32 -1.68
CA LEU A 169 5.56 -13.16 -2.45
C LEU A 169 4.99 -12.05 -1.54
N ALA A 170 4.31 -12.40 -0.45
CA ALA A 170 3.85 -11.43 0.54
C ALA A 170 5.04 -10.74 1.22
N PHE A 171 6.09 -11.47 1.58
CA PHE A 171 7.35 -10.91 2.08
C PHE A 171 8.05 -10.00 1.06
N CYS A 172 8.02 -10.37 -0.22
CA CYS A 172 8.52 -9.52 -1.30
C CYS A 172 7.66 -8.25 -1.54
N SER A 173 6.48 -8.16 -0.88
CA SER A 173 5.58 -7.01 -0.99
C SER A 173 5.73 -6.04 0.19
N LYS A 174 5.66 -6.55 1.42
CA LYS A 174 5.73 -5.72 2.64
C LYS A 174 6.14 -6.56 3.85
N TYR A 175 7.03 -6.05 4.70
CA TYR A 175 7.53 -6.82 5.86
C TYR A 175 6.46 -7.14 6.91
N THR A 176 5.35 -6.38 6.96
CA THR A 176 4.21 -6.69 7.83
C THR A 176 3.54 -8.02 7.51
N SER A 177 3.84 -8.64 6.36
CA SER A 177 3.42 -10.00 6.01
C SER A 177 3.87 -11.07 7.02
N ILE A 178 4.87 -10.78 7.88
CA ILE A 178 5.28 -11.63 9.00
C ILE A 178 4.11 -11.96 9.95
N LEU A 179 3.09 -11.12 10.01
CA LEU A 179 1.91 -11.35 10.84
C LEU A 179 1.09 -12.57 10.40
N LEU A 180 1.16 -12.94 9.11
CA LEU A 180 0.49 -14.14 8.59
C LEU A 180 1.09 -15.44 9.16
N PRO A 181 2.39 -15.73 9.04
CA PRO A 181 2.98 -16.93 9.65
C PRO A 181 2.95 -16.86 11.17
N VAL A 182 3.08 -15.71 11.82
CA VAL A 182 2.91 -15.57 13.27
C VAL A 182 1.51 -15.99 13.69
N GLY A 183 0.46 -15.45 13.08
CA GLY A 183 -0.93 -15.84 13.38
C GLY A 183 -1.20 -17.31 13.09
N THR A 184 -0.66 -17.85 11.98
CA THR A 184 -0.77 -19.27 11.63
C THR A 184 -0.09 -20.15 12.67
N THR A 185 1.11 -19.81 13.11
CA THR A 185 1.86 -20.53 14.15
C THR A 185 1.11 -20.51 15.47
N LEU A 186 0.56 -19.37 15.89
CA LEU A 186 -0.29 -19.27 17.08
C LEU A 186 -1.50 -20.19 16.98
N ALA A 187 -2.18 -20.26 15.83
CA ALA A 187 -3.31 -21.17 15.63
C ALA A 187 -2.89 -22.63 15.73
N VAL A 188 -1.78 -22.99 15.09
CA VAL A 188 -1.24 -24.37 15.09
C VAL A 188 -0.85 -24.79 16.51
N LEU A 189 -0.15 -23.94 17.25
CA LEU A 189 0.29 -24.26 18.61
C LEU A 189 -0.86 -24.32 19.63
N SER A 190 -1.92 -23.53 19.44
CA SER A 190 -3.05 -23.45 20.37
C SER A 190 -4.08 -24.57 20.20
N ARG A 191 -4.08 -25.31 19.06
CA ARG A 191 -5.11 -26.32 18.77
C ARG A 191 -4.51 -27.68 18.47
N ALA A 192 -4.90 -28.73 19.22
CA ALA A 192 -4.30 -30.07 19.13
C ALA A 192 -4.45 -30.72 17.73
N SER A 193 -5.60 -30.52 17.03
CA SER A 193 -5.82 -31.02 15.67
C SER A 193 -4.84 -30.41 14.67
N LEU A 194 -4.56 -29.12 14.80
CA LEU A 194 -3.62 -28.40 13.95
C LEU A 194 -2.16 -28.76 14.28
N ARG A 195 -1.82 -28.97 15.55
CA ARG A 195 -0.46 -29.43 15.93
C ARG A 195 -0.08 -30.75 15.27
N ARG A 196 -1.03 -31.62 14.96
CA ARG A 196 -0.75 -32.88 14.24
C ARG A 196 -0.19 -32.64 12.85
N ARG A 197 -0.53 -31.50 12.21
CA ARG A 197 0.01 -31.10 10.90
C ARG A 197 1.52 -30.85 10.93
N LEU A 198 2.10 -30.54 12.07
CA LEU A 198 3.56 -30.42 12.23
C LEU A 198 4.31 -31.75 12.05
N ARG A 199 3.61 -32.88 12.00
CA ARG A 199 4.21 -34.19 11.67
C ARG A 199 4.28 -34.45 10.17
N GLU A 200 3.69 -33.56 9.34
CA GLU A 200 3.74 -33.62 7.89
C GLU A 200 4.94 -32.81 7.37
N PRO A 201 5.51 -33.17 6.20
CA PRO A 201 6.57 -32.37 5.58
C PRO A 201 6.05 -31.00 5.07
N GLY A 202 4.75 -30.88 4.79
CA GLY A 202 4.14 -29.73 4.15
C GLY A 202 4.44 -28.38 4.78
N PRO A 203 4.25 -28.17 6.09
CA PRO A 203 4.56 -26.90 6.77
C PRO A 203 6.04 -26.49 6.62
N TYR A 204 6.96 -27.45 6.67
CA TYR A 204 8.40 -27.19 6.53
C TYR A 204 8.77 -26.84 5.09
N VAL A 205 8.16 -27.55 4.11
CA VAL A 205 8.32 -27.22 2.69
C VAL A 205 7.78 -25.82 2.41
N ALA A 206 6.66 -25.42 3.01
CA ALA A 206 6.12 -24.05 2.88
C ALA A 206 7.12 -23.00 3.40
N CYS A 207 7.77 -23.26 4.54
CA CYS A 207 8.81 -22.36 5.08
C CYS A 207 10.02 -22.27 4.12
N ILE A 208 10.49 -23.40 3.59
CA ILE A 208 11.61 -23.43 2.64
C ILE A 208 11.28 -22.64 1.37
N VAL A 209 10.11 -22.89 0.77
CA VAL A 209 9.67 -22.20 -0.44
C VAL A 209 9.53 -20.69 -0.20
N ALA A 210 8.93 -20.30 0.93
CA ALA A 210 8.81 -18.88 1.29
C ALA A 210 10.18 -18.21 1.44
N THR A 211 11.12 -18.89 2.11
CA THR A 211 12.48 -18.39 2.30
C THR A 211 13.22 -18.26 0.98
N LEU A 212 13.12 -19.25 0.08
CA LEU A 212 13.78 -19.21 -1.24
C LEU A 212 13.27 -18.05 -2.10
N ILE A 213 11.97 -17.79 -2.09
CA ILE A 213 11.38 -16.65 -2.83
C ILE A 213 11.80 -15.31 -2.23
N PHE A 214 11.89 -15.23 -0.90
CA PHE A 214 12.29 -14.01 -0.19
C PHE A 214 13.81 -13.81 -0.13
N LEU A 215 14.60 -14.84 -0.43
CA LEU A 215 16.07 -14.82 -0.32
C LEU A 215 16.74 -13.63 -1.03
N PRO A 216 16.35 -13.23 -2.26
CA PRO A 216 16.94 -12.06 -2.91
C PRO A 216 16.79 -10.78 -2.08
N VAL A 217 15.66 -10.61 -1.39
CA VAL A 217 15.42 -9.44 -0.52
C VAL A 217 16.29 -9.49 0.72
N LEU A 218 16.49 -10.67 1.30
CA LEU A 218 17.39 -10.86 2.45
C LEU A 218 18.83 -10.54 2.07
N LEU A 219 19.30 -11.04 0.92
CA LEU A 219 20.65 -10.76 0.42
C LEU A 219 20.84 -9.27 0.13
N TRP A 220 19.83 -8.63 -0.49
CA TRP A 220 19.89 -7.19 -0.73
C TRP A 220 20.01 -6.41 0.59
N ASN A 221 19.19 -6.74 1.61
CA ASN A 221 19.29 -6.12 2.93
C ASN A 221 20.66 -6.34 3.59
N ALA A 222 21.21 -7.55 3.50
CA ALA A 222 22.53 -7.85 4.04
C ALA A 222 23.64 -6.99 3.40
N HIS A 223 23.56 -6.75 2.08
CA HIS A 223 24.49 -5.88 1.36
C HIS A 223 24.27 -4.37 1.63
N HIS A 224 23.11 -3.98 2.17
CA HIS A 224 22.75 -2.60 2.50
C HIS A 224 22.58 -2.39 4.01
N GLU A 225 23.35 -3.09 4.84
CA GLU A 225 23.42 -2.90 6.30
C GLU A 225 22.06 -3.01 7.00
N TRP A 226 21.14 -3.82 6.43
CA TRP A 226 19.77 -4.03 6.94
C TRP A 226 18.93 -2.75 7.02
N ILE A 227 19.25 -1.73 6.23
CA ILE A 227 18.65 -0.41 6.28
C ILE A 227 17.13 -0.45 6.15
N SER A 228 16.59 -1.25 5.21
CA SER A 228 15.15 -1.35 4.95
C SER A 228 14.41 -2.03 6.11
N LEU A 229 14.90 -3.17 6.59
CA LEU A 229 14.32 -3.85 7.75
C LEU A 229 14.44 -3.00 9.02
N GLY A 230 15.59 -2.37 9.25
CA GLY A 230 15.81 -1.48 10.38
C GLY A 230 14.87 -0.26 10.36
N PHE A 231 14.68 0.35 9.18
CA PHE A 231 13.71 1.43 9.00
C PHE A 231 12.29 0.98 9.34
N GLN A 232 11.84 -0.16 8.77
CA GLN A 232 10.48 -0.64 8.99
C GLN A 232 10.21 -1.10 10.42
N LEU A 233 11.19 -1.67 11.10
CA LEU A 233 11.05 -2.02 12.52
C LEU A 233 10.87 -0.76 13.38
N ARG A 234 11.70 0.26 13.17
CA ARG A 234 11.54 1.54 13.88
C ARG A 234 10.21 2.21 13.52
N HIS A 235 9.84 2.18 12.24
CA HIS A 235 8.57 2.75 11.76
C HIS A 235 7.34 1.96 12.23
N GLY A 236 7.43 0.65 12.43
CA GLY A 236 6.32 -0.21 12.90
C GLY A 236 6.15 -0.25 14.41
N LEU A 237 7.24 -0.15 15.17
CA LEU A 237 7.22 -0.29 16.63
C LEU A 237 7.35 1.04 17.38
N GLY A 238 7.92 2.08 16.75
CA GLY A 238 8.07 3.41 17.31
C GLY A 238 8.71 3.48 18.69
N THR A 239 8.94 4.69 19.16
CA THR A 239 9.28 4.95 20.57
C THR A 239 8.07 5.55 21.28
N PRO A 240 7.75 5.14 22.53
CA PRO A 240 6.68 5.76 23.30
C PRO A 240 6.93 7.26 23.45
N MET A 241 5.90 8.08 23.25
CA MET A 241 5.97 9.50 23.52
C MET A 241 5.67 9.80 25.00
N PRO A 242 6.17 10.92 25.53
CA PRO A 242 5.97 11.29 26.94
C PRO A 242 4.51 11.64 27.30
N ASP A 243 3.62 11.92 26.31
CA ASP A 243 2.21 12.22 26.57
C ASP A 243 1.43 10.94 26.93
N PRO A 244 0.90 10.83 28.17
CA PRO A 244 0.18 9.64 28.66
C PRO A 244 -1.16 9.42 27.97
N LEU A 245 -1.77 10.42 27.34
CA LEU A 245 -3.05 10.32 26.62
C LEU A 245 -2.87 9.95 25.14
N ALA A 246 -1.66 10.12 24.59
CA ALA A 246 -1.39 9.82 23.20
C ALA A 246 -1.76 8.37 22.79
N PRO A 247 -1.49 7.32 23.58
CA PRO A 247 -1.88 5.95 23.26
C PRO A 247 -3.39 5.79 23.08
N VAL A 248 -4.19 6.37 23.97
CA VAL A 248 -5.66 6.29 23.94
C VAL A 248 -6.21 7.00 22.70
N LYS A 249 -5.71 8.20 22.42
CA LYS A 249 -6.10 8.96 21.23
C LYS A 249 -5.79 8.20 19.95
N ARG A 250 -4.57 7.67 19.80
CA ARG A 250 -4.15 6.91 18.60
C ARG A 250 -4.92 5.62 18.43
N LEU A 251 -5.25 4.93 19.53
CA LEU A 251 -6.11 3.74 19.47
C LEU A 251 -7.52 4.13 19.00
N GLY A 252 -8.07 5.25 19.50
CA GLY A 252 -9.33 5.81 19.01
C GLY A 252 -9.28 6.16 17.52
N ASP A 253 -8.20 6.82 17.07
CA ASP A 253 -7.97 7.16 15.66
C ASP A 253 -7.89 5.88 14.78
N LEU A 254 -7.21 4.83 15.26
CA LEU A 254 -7.14 3.55 14.57
C LEU A 254 -8.53 2.93 14.45
N ILE A 255 -9.27 2.78 15.55
CA ILE A 255 -10.60 2.14 15.57
C ILE A 255 -11.58 2.93 14.71
N GLY A 256 -11.60 4.26 14.83
CA GLY A 256 -12.43 5.14 14.00
C GLY A 256 -12.07 5.05 12.51
N GLY A 257 -10.78 5.03 12.20
CA GLY A 257 -10.28 4.82 10.83
C GLY A 257 -10.69 3.46 10.26
N GLN A 258 -10.59 2.38 11.04
CA GLN A 258 -11.05 1.06 10.60
C GLN A 258 -12.57 1.06 10.34
N ALA A 259 -13.37 1.61 11.25
CA ALA A 259 -14.81 1.73 11.05
C ALA A 259 -15.17 2.52 9.78
N GLY A 260 -14.42 3.58 9.48
CA GLY A 260 -14.56 4.35 8.24
C GLY A 260 -14.18 3.57 6.98
N LEU A 261 -13.12 2.76 7.04
CA LEU A 261 -12.61 2.01 5.87
C LEU A 261 -13.44 0.77 5.50
N VAL A 262 -14.14 0.15 6.45
CA VAL A 262 -14.90 -1.08 6.18
C VAL A 262 -16.40 -0.95 6.46
N SER A 263 -16.90 0.20 6.76
CA SER A 263 -18.18 0.57 7.36
C SER A 263 -18.29 0.17 8.85
N PRO A 264 -18.89 1.02 9.70
CA PRO A 264 -18.99 0.74 11.14
C PRO A 264 -19.72 -0.58 11.45
N ILE A 265 -20.76 -0.87 10.68
CA ILE A 265 -21.56 -2.09 10.85
C ILE A 265 -20.74 -3.33 10.49
N LEU A 266 -20.07 -3.34 9.34
CA LEU A 266 -19.23 -4.49 8.93
C LEU A 266 -18.05 -4.66 9.87
N PHE A 267 -17.47 -3.58 10.39
CA PHE A 267 -16.39 -3.65 11.38
C PHE A 267 -16.80 -4.47 12.61
N VAL A 268 -17.98 -4.17 13.17
CA VAL A 268 -18.53 -4.94 14.29
C VAL A 268 -18.80 -6.38 13.89
N LEU A 269 -19.39 -6.61 12.71
CA LEU A 269 -19.70 -7.96 12.23
C LEU A 269 -18.46 -8.80 11.95
N PHE A 270 -17.35 -8.19 11.47
CA PHE A 270 -16.04 -8.86 11.36
C PHE A 270 -15.52 -9.31 12.72
N GLY A 271 -15.63 -8.45 13.74
CA GLY A 271 -15.29 -8.82 15.12
C GLY A 271 -16.13 -10.00 15.62
N VAL A 272 -17.45 -9.95 15.42
CA VAL A 272 -18.36 -11.06 15.80
C VAL A 272 -18.00 -12.35 15.07
N ALA A 273 -17.74 -12.30 13.76
CA ALA A 273 -17.38 -13.48 12.97
C ALA A 273 -16.04 -14.06 13.42
N THR A 274 -15.06 -13.21 13.71
CA THR A 274 -13.75 -13.62 14.24
C THR A 274 -13.89 -14.30 15.60
N VAL A 275 -14.63 -13.70 16.54
CA VAL A 275 -14.88 -14.32 17.87
C VAL A 275 -15.61 -15.67 17.76
N ARG A 276 -16.57 -15.80 16.84
CA ARG A 276 -17.23 -17.08 16.57
C ARG A 276 -16.25 -18.12 16.01
N GLY A 277 -15.31 -17.72 15.15
CA GLY A 277 -14.25 -18.57 14.62
C GLY A 277 -13.25 -19.08 15.67
N LEU A 278 -13.07 -18.34 16.77
CA LEU A 278 -12.23 -18.76 17.91
C LEU A 278 -12.88 -19.81 18.83
N ARG A 279 -14.18 -20.11 18.67
CA ARG A 279 -14.85 -21.07 19.52
C ARG A 279 -14.32 -22.49 19.32
N ARG A 280 -14.41 -23.32 20.36
CA ARG A 280 -13.93 -24.72 20.34
C ARG A 280 -14.58 -25.59 19.27
N ASN A 281 -15.85 -25.33 18.95
CA ASN A 281 -16.64 -26.06 17.96
C ASN A 281 -16.46 -25.55 16.52
N ALA A 282 -15.67 -24.51 16.29
CA ALA A 282 -15.34 -24.06 14.94
C ALA A 282 -14.43 -25.08 14.23
N SER A 283 -14.53 -25.19 12.90
CA SER A 283 -13.61 -26.01 12.11
C SER A 283 -12.17 -25.52 12.23
N ASP A 284 -11.21 -26.38 11.97
CA ASP A 284 -9.78 -26.01 12.02
C ASP A 284 -9.46 -24.85 11.06
N ALA A 285 -10.03 -24.86 9.87
CA ALA A 285 -9.87 -23.78 8.89
C ALA A 285 -10.45 -22.45 9.43
N ALA A 286 -11.67 -22.47 9.98
CA ALA A 286 -12.27 -21.26 10.56
C ALA A 286 -11.47 -20.74 11.76
N TYR A 287 -10.92 -21.63 12.57
CA TYR A 287 -10.09 -21.26 13.71
C TYR A 287 -8.77 -20.59 13.28
N VAL A 288 -8.07 -21.17 12.29
CA VAL A 288 -6.86 -20.55 11.73
C VAL A 288 -7.15 -19.13 11.22
N LEU A 289 -8.22 -18.97 10.43
CA LEU A 289 -8.63 -17.66 9.95
C LEU A 289 -8.89 -16.67 11.08
N ALA A 290 -9.58 -17.10 12.13
CA ALA A 290 -9.92 -16.26 13.27
C ALA A 290 -8.67 -15.83 14.06
N VAL A 291 -7.72 -16.73 14.28
CA VAL A 291 -6.47 -16.40 14.97
C VAL A 291 -5.62 -15.46 14.13
N VAL A 292 -5.49 -15.69 12.81
CA VAL A 292 -4.74 -14.80 11.91
C VAL A 292 -5.36 -13.41 11.88
N ALA A 293 -6.69 -13.29 11.74
CA ALA A 293 -7.39 -12.00 11.77
C ALA A 293 -7.17 -11.28 13.11
N ALA A 294 -7.40 -11.97 14.23
CA ALA A 294 -7.30 -11.40 15.56
C ALA A 294 -5.86 -10.97 15.89
N SER A 295 -4.87 -11.84 15.67
CA SER A 295 -3.47 -11.53 15.98
C SER A 295 -2.94 -10.37 15.15
N THR A 296 -3.29 -10.31 13.86
CA THR A 296 -2.91 -9.19 12.99
C THR A 296 -3.52 -7.88 13.48
N PHE A 297 -4.82 -7.87 13.80
CA PHE A 297 -5.49 -6.67 14.28
C PHE A 297 -4.96 -6.21 15.66
N LEU A 298 -4.77 -7.15 16.58
CA LEU A 298 -4.23 -6.87 17.92
C LEU A 298 -2.79 -6.33 17.85
N PHE A 299 -1.97 -6.81 16.91
CA PHE A 299 -0.64 -6.24 16.70
C PHE A 299 -0.73 -4.74 16.34
N PHE A 300 -1.65 -4.34 15.44
CA PHE A 300 -1.80 -2.93 15.11
C PHE A 300 -2.45 -2.11 16.23
N CYS A 301 -3.31 -2.70 17.06
CA CYS A 301 -3.75 -2.06 18.29
C CYS A 301 -2.56 -1.79 19.24
N TYR A 302 -1.67 -2.77 19.40
CA TYR A 302 -0.43 -2.58 20.17
C TYR A 302 0.47 -1.51 19.54
N SER A 303 0.72 -1.56 18.24
CA SER A 303 1.51 -0.55 17.53
C SER A 303 0.92 0.86 17.70
N ALA A 304 -0.41 1.00 17.68
CA ALA A 304 -1.08 2.29 17.89
C ALA A 304 -0.83 2.89 19.28
N THR A 305 -0.56 2.08 20.29
CA THR A 305 -0.17 2.60 21.61
C THR A 305 1.21 3.24 21.61
N ARG A 306 2.06 2.92 20.63
CA ARG A 306 3.45 3.39 20.54
C ARG A 306 3.65 4.51 19.52
N GLN A 307 2.92 4.45 18.41
CA GLN A 307 3.03 5.41 17.31
C GLN A 307 1.71 5.54 16.55
N ARG A 308 1.66 6.47 15.60
CA ARG A 308 0.55 6.57 14.65
C ARG A 308 0.58 5.37 13.69
N VAL A 309 -0.55 4.67 13.58
CA VAL A 309 -0.77 3.59 12.62
C VAL A 309 -1.60 4.13 11.46
N GLU A 310 -1.11 3.97 10.24
CA GLU A 310 -1.90 4.35 9.07
C GLU A 310 -3.08 3.38 8.88
N ALA A 311 -4.21 3.93 8.47
CA ALA A 311 -5.49 3.22 8.47
C ALA A 311 -5.52 1.97 7.56
N ASN A 312 -4.69 1.90 6.51
CA ASN A 312 -4.56 0.76 5.60
C ASN A 312 -3.68 -0.39 6.15
N TRP A 313 -2.88 -0.17 7.20
CA TRP A 313 -1.95 -1.20 7.67
C TRP A 313 -2.64 -2.48 8.15
N PRO A 314 -3.80 -2.44 8.87
CA PRO A 314 -4.53 -3.65 9.26
C PRO A 314 -5.26 -4.37 8.11
N ALA A 315 -5.21 -3.87 6.87
CA ALA A 315 -5.94 -4.44 5.73
C ALA A 315 -5.81 -5.97 5.56
N PRO A 316 -4.63 -6.61 5.77
CA PRO A 316 -4.50 -8.06 5.69
C PRO A 316 -5.40 -8.84 6.65
N ALA A 317 -5.77 -8.26 7.81
CA ALA A 317 -6.67 -8.90 8.78
C ALA A 317 -8.09 -9.09 8.24
N TYR A 318 -8.52 -8.24 7.29
CA TYR A 318 -9.86 -8.34 6.73
C TYR A 318 -10.02 -9.50 5.75
N ILE A 319 -8.97 -10.00 5.12
CA ILE A 319 -9.04 -11.16 4.22
C ILE A 319 -9.65 -12.38 4.94
N PRO A 320 -9.07 -12.91 6.03
CA PRO A 320 -9.67 -14.00 6.78
C PRO A 320 -11.01 -13.60 7.44
N ALA A 321 -11.16 -12.35 7.90
CA ALA A 321 -12.39 -11.88 8.54
C ALA A 321 -13.58 -11.84 7.55
N ILE A 322 -13.38 -11.44 6.29
CA ILE A 322 -14.40 -11.51 5.23
C ILE A 322 -14.81 -12.96 4.97
N GLY A 323 -13.84 -13.87 4.87
CA GLY A 323 -14.11 -15.30 4.71
C GLY A 323 -14.98 -15.85 5.83
N LEU A 324 -14.65 -15.52 7.08
CA LEU A 324 -15.43 -15.90 8.27
C LEU A 324 -16.82 -15.26 8.27
N LEU A 325 -16.94 -13.96 8.01
CA LEU A 325 -18.22 -13.26 7.95
C LEU A 325 -19.14 -13.90 6.91
N ALA A 326 -18.60 -14.12 5.72
CA ALA A 326 -19.37 -14.67 4.61
C ALA A 326 -19.83 -16.12 4.84
N ALA A 327 -19.06 -16.89 5.61
CA ALA A 327 -19.39 -18.27 5.95
C ALA A 327 -20.42 -18.42 7.09
N GLN A 328 -20.71 -17.35 7.85
CA GLN A 328 -21.71 -17.42 8.93
C GLN A 328 -23.13 -17.54 8.37
N ASP A 329 -23.96 -18.31 9.06
CA ASP A 329 -25.41 -18.28 8.86
C ASP A 329 -26.01 -17.07 9.59
N TRP A 330 -26.23 -16.00 8.83
CA TRP A 330 -26.90 -14.80 9.33
C TRP A 330 -28.43 -14.89 9.26
N SER A 331 -28.98 -15.93 8.59
CA SER A 331 -30.42 -16.13 8.44
C SER A 331 -31.09 -16.74 9.69
N ALA A 332 -30.31 -17.45 10.51
CA ALA A 332 -30.79 -18.04 11.75
C ALA A 332 -31.44 -17.04 12.73
N ALA A 333 -31.12 -15.74 12.58
CA ALA A 333 -31.81 -14.65 13.26
C ALA A 333 -32.11 -13.52 12.26
N ALA A 334 -33.37 -13.14 12.13
CA ALA A 334 -33.82 -12.08 11.21
C ALA A 334 -33.07 -10.74 11.45
N ARG A 335 -32.63 -10.46 12.67
CA ARG A 335 -31.78 -9.32 13.01
C ARG A 335 -30.40 -9.41 12.39
N GLY A 336 -29.75 -10.59 12.41
CA GLY A 336 -28.43 -10.80 11.81
C GLY A 336 -28.40 -10.53 10.31
N ALA A 337 -29.36 -11.08 9.58
CA ALA A 337 -29.50 -10.84 8.14
C ALA A 337 -29.76 -9.36 7.80
N ARG A 338 -30.51 -8.64 8.65
CA ARG A 338 -30.74 -7.18 8.48
C ARG A 338 -29.47 -6.38 8.68
N TRP A 339 -28.70 -6.66 9.75
CA TRP A 339 -27.46 -5.96 10.01
C TRP A 339 -26.40 -6.22 8.94
N LEU A 340 -26.29 -7.46 8.44
CA LEU A 340 -25.36 -7.76 7.33
C LEU A 340 -25.74 -6.97 6.06
N ARG A 341 -27.02 -6.96 5.68
CA ARG A 341 -27.49 -6.17 4.53
C ARG A 341 -27.25 -4.67 4.72
N ALA A 342 -27.58 -4.14 5.89
CA ALA A 342 -27.34 -2.73 6.22
C ALA A 342 -25.84 -2.38 6.15
N GLY A 343 -24.96 -3.25 6.65
CA GLY A 343 -23.51 -3.06 6.60
C GLY A 343 -22.96 -3.06 5.17
N ILE A 344 -23.43 -3.98 4.31
CA ILE A 344 -23.07 -4.02 2.89
C ILE A 344 -23.56 -2.75 2.15
N TRP A 345 -24.81 -2.36 2.35
CA TRP A 345 -25.36 -1.16 1.74
C TRP A 345 -24.63 0.11 2.19
N LEU A 346 -24.33 0.23 3.49
CA LEU A 346 -23.56 1.36 4.00
C LEU A 346 -22.16 1.38 3.38
N GLY A 347 -21.47 0.23 3.30
CA GLY A 347 -20.17 0.13 2.64
C GLY A 347 -20.23 0.52 1.16
N ALA A 348 -21.26 0.06 0.43
CA ALA A 348 -21.48 0.41 -0.97
C ALA A 348 -21.71 1.92 -1.17
N VAL A 349 -22.54 2.54 -0.32
CA VAL A 349 -22.79 3.99 -0.35
C VAL A 349 -21.50 4.77 -0.06
N MET A 350 -20.75 4.37 0.96
CA MET A 350 -19.46 5.01 1.28
C MET A 350 -18.46 4.87 0.12
N SER A 351 -18.37 3.69 -0.50
CA SER A 351 -17.53 3.47 -1.68
C SER A 351 -17.95 4.31 -2.87
N LEU A 352 -19.26 4.39 -3.12
CA LEU A 352 -19.83 5.26 -4.17
C LEU A 352 -19.48 6.73 -3.91
N LEU A 353 -19.61 7.21 -2.67
CA LEU A 353 -19.23 8.57 -2.30
C LEU A 353 -17.75 8.85 -2.52
N ILE A 354 -16.86 7.89 -2.24
CA ILE A 354 -15.42 8.01 -2.55
C ILE A 354 -15.23 8.18 -4.07
N TYR A 355 -15.86 7.34 -4.88
CA TYR A 355 -15.76 7.43 -6.33
C TYR A 355 -16.35 8.73 -6.90
N LEU A 356 -17.54 9.14 -6.42
CA LEU A 356 -18.16 10.41 -6.82
C LEU A 356 -17.29 11.60 -6.39
N HIS A 357 -16.68 11.54 -5.21
CA HIS A 357 -15.78 12.60 -4.77
C HIS A 357 -14.50 12.63 -5.62
N ALA A 358 -13.94 11.48 -5.97
CA ALA A 358 -12.78 11.39 -6.84
C ALA A 358 -13.06 11.97 -8.24
N ALA A 359 -14.26 11.72 -8.80
CA ALA A 359 -14.65 12.24 -10.11
C ALA A 359 -15.10 13.70 -10.09
N PHE A 360 -15.87 14.11 -9.05
CA PHE A 360 -16.65 15.34 -9.08
C PHE A 360 -16.42 16.28 -7.89
N GLY A 361 -15.66 15.87 -6.85
CA GLY A 361 -15.41 16.69 -5.66
C GLY A 361 -16.67 16.97 -4.84
N VAL A 362 -17.59 15.99 -4.71
CA VAL A 362 -18.93 16.21 -4.13
C VAL A 362 -18.94 16.38 -2.61
N LEU A 363 -17.90 15.94 -1.91
CA LEU A 363 -17.84 16.06 -0.45
C LEU A 363 -17.27 17.45 -0.07
N PRO A 364 -17.88 18.14 0.91
CA PRO A 364 -17.42 19.46 1.36
C PRO A 364 -16.20 19.33 2.30
N ILE A 365 -15.15 18.69 1.81
CA ILE A 365 -13.90 18.53 2.57
C ILE A 365 -13.00 19.73 2.28
N PRO A 366 -12.50 20.45 3.31
CA PRO A 366 -11.52 21.51 3.09
C PRO A 366 -10.32 21.00 2.32
N THR A 367 -9.89 21.70 1.27
CA THR A 367 -8.84 21.25 0.32
C THR A 367 -7.59 20.72 1.00
N ARG A 368 -7.13 21.36 2.08
CA ARG A 368 -5.94 20.91 2.86
C ARG A 368 -6.15 19.59 3.62
N LYS A 369 -7.40 19.16 3.83
CA LYS A 369 -7.77 17.93 4.54
C LYS A 369 -8.26 16.85 3.59
N ASP A 370 -8.46 17.17 2.32
CA ASP A 370 -8.89 16.23 1.29
C ASP A 370 -7.73 15.31 0.89
N PRO A 371 -7.83 13.99 1.13
CA PRO A 371 -6.78 13.05 0.74
C PRO A 371 -6.49 13.08 -0.77
N LEU A 372 -7.51 13.32 -1.61
CA LEU A 372 -7.37 13.35 -3.08
C LEU A 372 -6.64 14.59 -3.57
N ALA A 373 -6.67 15.69 -2.81
CA ALA A 373 -5.99 16.91 -3.19
C ALA A 373 -4.46 16.74 -3.30
N ARG A 374 -3.89 15.72 -2.62
CA ARG A 374 -2.45 15.41 -2.69
C ARG A 374 -1.97 14.96 -4.08
N SER A 375 -2.87 14.50 -4.96
CA SER A 375 -2.55 14.11 -6.33
C SER A 375 -2.65 15.27 -7.34
N ALA A 376 -3.03 16.47 -6.90
CA ALA A 376 -3.36 17.58 -7.78
C ALA A 376 -2.21 18.59 -7.96
N GLY A 377 -2.16 19.23 -9.15
CA GLY A 377 -1.26 20.34 -9.44
C GLY A 377 0.15 19.94 -9.93
N TRP A 378 0.50 18.67 -9.88
CA TRP A 378 1.84 18.19 -10.25
C TRP A 378 2.21 18.40 -11.73
N PRO A 379 1.31 18.22 -12.73
CA PRO A 379 1.63 18.52 -14.12
C PRO A 379 2.02 19.98 -14.36
N GLU A 380 1.34 20.93 -13.71
CA GLU A 380 1.64 22.35 -13.83
C GLU A 380 3.00 22.68 -13.19
N LEU A 381 3.26 22.13 -11.99
CA LEU A 381 4.56 22.30 -11.33
C LEU A 381 5.70 21.75 -12.18
N ALA A 382 5.55 20.54 -12.74
CA ALA A 382 6.55 19.94 -13.61
C ALA A 382 6.82 20.78 -14.87
N ALA A 383 5.76 21.31 -15.50
CA ALA A 383 5.89 22.17 -16.66
C ALA A 383 6.65 23.48 -16.34
N ARG A 384 6.36 24.11 -15.18
CA ARG A 384 7.05 25.32 -14.70
C ARG A 384 8.52 25.05 -14.37
N ALA A 385 8.78 23.94 -13.67
CA ALA A 385 10.14 23.53 -13.30
C ALA A 385 10.99 23.21 -14.57
N GLU A 386 10.40 22.52 -15.55
CA GLU A 386 11.06 22.22 -16.83
C GLU A 386 11.32 23.48 -17.65
N ALA A 387 10.38 24.42 -17.72
CA ALA A 387 10.59 25.71 -18.36
C ALA A 387 11.75 26.49 -17.73
N ALA A 388 11.82 26.53 -16.39
CA ALA A 388 12.92 27.15 -15.69
C ALA A 388 14.27 26.43 -15.96
N ARG A 389 14.27 25.08 -16.03
CA ARG A 389 15.46 24.30 -16.38
C ARG A 389 15.97 24.60 -17.77
N LEU A 390 15.07 24.65 -18.76
CA LEU A 390 15.43 24.97 -20.16
C LEU A 390 15.94 26.39 -20.29
N ALA A 391 15.32 27.37 -19.61
CA ALA A 391 15.79 28.75 -19.60
C ALA A 391 17.20 28.88 -19.00
N THR A 392 17.53 28.06 -18.03
CA THR A 392 18.86 28.08 -17.37
C THR A 392 19.95 27.46 -18.26
N THR A 393 19.58 26.58 -19.21
CA THR A 393 20.53 25.92 -20.14
C THR A 393 20.91 26.82 -21.34
N GLY A 394 20.05 27.77 -21.74
CA GLY A 394 20.17 28.53 -22.99
C GLY A 394 21.43 29.42 -23.14
N ASP A 395 22.02 29.89 -22.03
CA ASP A 395 23.17 30.81 -22.01
C ASP A 395 24.45 30.22 -21.38
N ARG A 396 24.52 28.90 -21.14
CA ARG A 396 25.59 28.30 -20.34
C ARG A 396 26.19 27.04 -20.95
N THR A 397 27.46 26.80 -20.63
CA THR A 397 28.22 25.61 -21.06
C THR A 397 27.92 24.36 -20.24
N GLY A 398 27.23 24.48 -19.07
CA GLY A 398 26.90 23.38 -18.15
C GLY A 398 25.50 22.82 -18.35
N ALA A 399 25.27 21.60 -17.86
CA ALA A 399 23.95 20.97 -17.82
C ALA A 399 23.04 21.62 -16.76
N SER A 400 21.73 21.54 -16.97
CA SER A 400 20.73 21.96 -15.97
C SER A 400 19.86 20.78 -15.56
N TRP A 401 19.71 20.58 -14.26
CA TRP A 401 19.06 19.44 -13.62
C TRP A 401 17.81 19.85 -12.86
N LEU A 402 16.89 18.89 -12.64
CA LEU A 402 15.72 19.05 -11.78
C LEU A 402 15.94 18.35 -10.44
N GLY A 403 15.54 19.01 -9.37
CA GLY A 403 15.56 18.42 -8.04
C GLY A 403 14.46 18.97 -7.16
N ALA A 404 14.23 18.29 -6.03
CA ALA A 404 13.33 18.76 -5.00
C ALA A 404 13.90 18.45 -3.61
N ASP A 405 13.40 19.15 -2.57
CA ASP A 405 13.75 18.81 -1.20
C ASP A 405 13.19 17.44 -0.82
N ARG A 406 11.93 17.17 -1.19
CA ARG A 406 11.24 15.95 -0.83
C ARG A 406 11.32 14.92 -1.96
N TYR A 407 11.56 13.65 -1.59
CA TYR A 407 11.61 12.54 -2.54
C TYR A 407 10.32 12.36 -3.36
N GLN A 408 9.16 12.65 -2.74
CA GLN A 408 7.87 12.61 -3.43
C GLN A 408 7.78 13.67 -4.52
N ASP A 409 8.20 14.90 -4.22
CA ASP A 409 8.19 16.01 -5.18
C ASP A 409 9.17 15.73 -6.33
N ALA A 410 10.37 15.19 -6.02
CA ALA A 410 11.32 14.76 -7.05
C ALA A 410 10.74 13.68 -7.97
N ALA A 411 10.04 12.70 -7.41
CA ALA A 411 9.41 11.64 -8.18
C ALA A 411 8.24 12.15 -9.06
N GLU A 412 7.44 13.09 -8.56
CA GLU A 412 6.36 13.73 -9.34
C GLU A 412 6.93 14.56 -10.49
N LEU A 413 8.03 15.30 -10.27
CA LEU A 413 8.73 16.01 -11.34
C LEU A 413 9.24 15.03 -12.41
N ALA A 414 9.85 13.91 -12.00
CA ALA A 414 10.31 12.89 -12.95
C ALA A 414 9.17 12.29 -13.78
N PHE A 415 8.01 12.05 -13.15
CA PHE A 415 6.87 11.45 -13.81
C PHE A 415 6.16 12.41 -14.77
N TYR A 416 5.89 13.65 -14.34
CA TYR A 416 5.09 14.60 -15.11
C TYR A 416 5.90 15.46 -16.09
N THR A 417 7.22 15.49 -16.00
CA THR A 417 8.05 16.10 -17.07
C THR A 417 8.05 15.18 -18.29
N PRO A 418 7.72 15.69 -19.52
CA PRO A 418 7.52 14.84 -20.70
C PRO A 418 8.72 13.97 -21.08
N SER A 419 9.94 14.44 -20.82
CA SER A 419 11.17 13.68 -21.07
C SER A 419 11.49 12.63 -20.02
N HIS A 420 10.71 12.57 -18.92
CA HIS A 420 10.97 11.73 -17.75
C HIS A 420 12.43 11.78 -17.30
N PRO A 421 12.99 12.98 -17.01
CA PRO A 421 14.40 13.14 -16.69
C PRO A 421 14.77 12.45 -15.38
N THR A 422 16.06 12.26 -15.17
CA THR A 422 16.58 11.98 -13.83
C THR A 422 16.37 13.22 -12.97
N THR A 423 15.72 13.03 -11.82
CA THR A 423 15.52 14.06 -10.81
C THR A 423 16.24 13.67 -9.50
N PHE A 424 16.52 14.65 -8.66
CA PHE A 424 17.25 14.44 -7.42
C PHE A 424 16.43 14.88 -6.21
N ALA A 425 16.40 14.07 -5.16
CA ALA A 425 15.93 14.51 -3.86
C ALA A 425 17.13 15.00 -3.06
N VAL A 426 17.11 16.29 -2.69
CA VAL A 426 18.18 16.93 -1.91
C VAL A 426 18.05 16.57 -0.42
N ASN A 427 16.86 16.19 -0.01
CA ASN A 427 16.53 15.66 1.34
C ASN A 427 16.98 16.58 2.49
N LEU A 428 16.74 17.87 2.37
CA LEU A 428 17.04 18.85 3.42
C LEU A 428 16.21 18.61 4.70
N SER A 429 15.04 17.96 4.56
CA SER A 429 14.13 17.59 5.65
C SER A 429 14.61 16.40 6.50
N GLY A 430 15.56 15.63 6.00
CA GLY A 430 16.26 14.60 6.78
C GLY A 430 15.58 13.23 6.92
N ARG A 431 14.41 12.95 6.30
CA ARG A 431 13.86 11.60 6.27
C ARG A 431 14.61 10.75 5.25
N GLY A 432 15.25 9.65 5.70
CA GLY A 432 15.88 8.70 4.80
C GLY A 432 14.90 8.11 3.78
N ASN A 433 15.35 7.92 2.55
CA ASN A 433 14.53 7.44 1.43
C ASN A 433 15.39 6.79 0.34
N GLN A 434 14.78 6.25 -0.72
CA GLN A 434 15.50 5.53 -1.77
C GLN A 434 16.49 6.40 -2.57
N TYR A 435 16.25 7.71 -2.69
CA TYR A 435 17.19 8.60 -3.37
C TYR A 435 18.52 8.71 -2.63
N ASP A 436 18.54 8.46 -1.31
CA ASP A 436 19.80 8.43 -0.52
C ASP A 436 20.69 7.21 -0.85
N LEU A 437 20.14 6.18 -1.52
CA LEU A 437 20.86 4.98 -1.98
C LEU A 437 21.22 5.05 -3.48
N TRP A 438 20.73 6.05 -4.19
CA TRP A 438 21.08 6.28 -5.59
C TRP A 438 22.11 7.39 -5.71
N PRO A 439 22.85 7.48 -6.85
CA PRO A 439 23.70 8.64 -7.11
C PRO A 439 22.91 9.94 -6.99
N GLY A 440 23.33 10.82 -6.10
CA GLY A 440 22.75 12.14 -5.91
C GLY A 440 23.21 13.17 -6.94
N PHE A 441 22.68 14.39 -6.86
CA PHE A 441 23.13 15.48 -7.72
C PHE A 441 24.65 15.71 -7.65
N PRO A 442 25.29 15.71 -6.46
CA PRO A 442 26.74 15.91 -6.36
C PRO A 442 27.59 14.84 -7.07
N ASP A 443 27.06 13.61 -7.22
CA ASP A 443 27.78 12.50 -7.83
C ASP A 443 27.81 12.57 -9.36
N VAL A 444 26.88 13.33 -9.98
CA VAL A 444 26.72 13.44 -11.42
C VAL A 444 27.01 14.83 -11.98
N ALA A 445 26.87 15.87 -11.15
CA ALA A 445 27.05 17.25 -11.55
C ALA A 445 28.52 17.58 -11.85
N ARG A 446 28.73 18.40 -12.87
CA ARG A 446 30.04 18.94 -13.26
C ARG A 446 30.14 20.42 -12.85
N ALA A 447 31.36 20.92 -12.68
CA ALA A 447 31.57 22.33 -12.41
C ALA A 447 30.86 23.19 -13.45
N GLY A 448 30.11 24.19 -13.00
CA GLY A 448 29.30 25.06 -13.85
C GLY A 448 27.85 24.61 -14.07
N ASP A 449 27.48 23.37 -13.73
CA ASP A 449 26.10 22.87 -13.84
C ASP A 449 25.13 23.69 -12.97
N ALA A 450 23.84 23.57 -13.29
CA ALA A 450 22.78 24.21 -12.54
C ALA A 450 21.76 23.19 -12.04
N LEU A 451 21.08 23.54 -10.94
CA LEU A 451 20.00 22.77 -10.36
C LEU A 451 18.77 23.67 -10.18
N VAL A 452 17.65 23.33 -10.83
CA VAL A 452 16.35 23.92 -10.51
C VAL A 452 15.75 23.08 -9.38
N LEU A 453 15.69 23.68 -8.20
CA LEU A 453 15.26 23.01 -6.96
C LEU A 453 13.85 23.44 -6.58
N VAL A 454 12.95 22.47 -6.42
CA VAL A 454 11.58 22.67 -5.96
C VAL A 454 11.49 22.42 -4.46
N VAL A 455 10.93 23.37 -3.71
CA VAL A 455 10.85 23.30 -2.24
C VAL A 455 9.47 23.78 -1.77
N ASP A 456 8.97 23.22 -0.66
CA ASP A 456 7.75 23.73 0.00
C ASP A 456 7.92 25.22 0.36
N GLU A 457 6.94 26.05 0.01
CA GLU A 457 6.96 27.47 0.42
C GLU A 457 6.56 27.58 1.89
N THR A 458 7.56 27.56 2.76
CA THR A 458 7.40 27.71 4.22
C THR A 458 8.28 28.86 4.72
N PRO A 459 7.96 29.50 5.86
CA PRO A 459 8.77 30.59 6.39
C PRO A 459 10.25 30.22 6.60
N ASP A 460 10.54 28.98 6.97
CA ASP A 460 11.90 28.51 7.30
C ASP A 460 12.72 28.06 6.08
N VAL A 461 12.11 27.96 4.91
CA VAL A 461 12.74 27.47 3.68
C VAL A 461 13.95 28.31 3.26
N HIS A 462 13.86 29.63 3.43
CA HIS A 462 14.95 30.53 3.03
C HIS A 462 16.25 30.21 3.77
N GLY A 463 16.19 30.00 5.09
CA GLY A 463 17.36 29.62 5.90
C GLY A 463 17.97 28.28 5.48
N THR A 464 17.12 27.35 5.02
CA THR A 464 17.58 26.03 4.53
C THR A 464 18.32 26.16 3.20
N ILE A 465 17.80 26.95 2.26
CA ILE A 465 18.42 27.17 0.94
C ILE A 465 19.75 27.91 1.06
N VAL A 466 19.88 28.87 1.99
CA VAL A 466 21.14 29.59 2.22
C VAL A 466 22.31 28.64 2.54
N ARG A 467 22.05 27.48 3.12
CA ARG A 467 23.09 26.46 3.37
C ARG A 467 23.71 25.88 2.10
N LEU A 468 23.03 25.99 0.96
CA LEU A 468 23.53 25.55 -0.35
C LEU A 468 24.42 26.61 -1.02
N THR A 469 24.47 27.84 -0.49
CA THR A 469 25.25 28.96 -1.08
C THR A 469 26.73 28.64 -1.29
N PRO A 470 27.44 27.92 -0.39
CA PRO A 470 28.85 27.60 -0.64
C PRO A 470 29.11 26.70 -1.87
N HIS A 471 28.08 26.03 -2.35
CA HIS A 471 28.21 25.03 -3.40
C HIS A 471 27.78 25.51 -4.80
N PHE A 472 27.31 26.76 -4.91
CA PHE A 472 26.88 27.36 -6.17
C PHE A 472 27.36 28.80 -6.29
N THR A 473 27.69 29.26 -7.51
CA THR A 473 28.12 30.64 -7.76
C THR A 473 26.99 31.65 -7.60
N SER A 474 25.73 31.22 -7.82
CA SER A 474 24.55 32.07 -7.59
C SER A 474 23.32 31.23 -7.23
N ILE A 475 22.49 31.78 -6.35
CA ILE A 475 21.17 31.22 -5.99
C ILE A 475 20.14 32.31 -6.23
N THR A 476 19.22 32.04 -7.16
CA THR A 476 18.14 32.97 -7.53
C THR A 476 16.79 32.41 -7.09
N ARG A 477 15.99 33.27 -6.47
CA ARG A 477 14.62 32.97 -6.07
C ARG A 477 13.71 33.07 -7.29
N GLY A 478 13.11 31.95 -7.70
CA GLY A 478 12.17 31.88 -8.82
C GLY A 478 10.70 31.97 -8.37
N ASP A 479 9.82 31.53 -9.23
CA ASP A 479 8.37 31.62 -9.06
C ASP A 479 7.83 30.73 -7.94
N VAL A 480 6.70 31.15 -7.37
CA VAL A 480 5.83 30.29 -6.55
C VAL A 480 4.78 29.65 -7.44
N VAL A 481 4.64 28.35 -7.35
CA VAL A 481 3.63 27.58 -8.06
C VAL A 481 2.61 27.04 -7.06
N ASP A 482 1.35 27.37 -7.26
CA ASP A 482 0.25 26.82 -6.48
C ASP A 482 -0.09 25.41 -6.95
N LEU A 483 0.01 24.43 -6.08
CA LEU A 483 -0.61 23.12 -6.33
C LEU A 483 -2.11 23.26 -6.10
N ARG A 484 -2.88 23.26 -7.19
CA ARG A 484 -4.32 23.50 -7.15
C ARG A 484 -5.10 22.20 -7.34
N ALA A 485 -5.95 21.89 -6.37
CA ALA A 485 -7.04 20.95 -6.54
C ALA A 485 -8.31 21.72 -6.95
N ARG A 486 -9.38 20.98 -7.23
CA ARG A 486 -10.64 21.53 -7.73
C ARG A 486 -11.24 22.64 -6.84
N LEU A 487 -11.10 22.51 -5.52
CA LEU A 487 -11.71 23.42 -4.54
C LEU A 487 -10.75 24.50 -4.01
N GLY A 488 -9.53 24.59 -4.52
CA GLY A 488 -8.57 25.60 -4.10
C GLY A 488 -7.12 25.13 -4.06
N VAL A 489 -6.27 25.97 -3.46
CA VAL A 489 -4.84 25.70 -3.30
C VAL A 489 -4.62 24.68 -2.17
N VAL A 490 -3.90 23.60 -2.48
CA VAL A 490 -3.51 22.54 -1.54
C VAL A 490 -2.25 22.96 -0.78
N SER A 491 -1.23 23.36 -1.54
CA SER A 491 0.07 23.80 -1.05
C SER A 491 0.77 24.63 -2.11
N GLN A 492 1.86 25.26 -1.73
CA GLN A 492 2.66 26.08 -2.63
C GLN A 492 4.09 25.53 -2.71
N ARG A 493 4.67 25.56 -3.91
CA ARG A 493 6.05 25.20 -4.17
C ARG A 493 6.78 26.41 -4.73
N ARG A 494 8.00 26.63 -4.25
CA ARG A 494 8.90 27.63 -4.79
C ARG A 494 9.96 26.96 -5.65
N LEU A 495 10.24 27.56 -6.79
CA LEU A 495 11.40 27.25 -7.61
C LEU A 495 12.61 28.05 -7.11
N TRP A 496 13.75 27.39 -7.00
CA TRP A 496 15.04 28.02 -6.75
C TRP A 496 15.98 27.61 -7.88
N ILE A 497 16.69 28.59 -8.45
CA ILE A 497 17.65 28.36 -9.53
C ILE A 497 19.04 28.48 -8.93
N LEU A 498 19.71 27.35 -8.75
CA LEU A 498 21.05 27.24 -8.22
C LEU A 498 22.00 27.04 -9.41
N SER A 499 22.88 28.00 -9.64
CA SER A 499 23.69 28.06 -10.85
C SER A 499 25.18 28.03 -10.54
N GLY A 500 25.95 27.39 -11.44
CA GLY A 500 27.39 27.34 -11.35
C GLY A 500 27.84 26.45 -10.17
N TRP A 501 27.54 25.16 -10.24
CA TRP A 501 27.99 24.17 -9.28
C TRP A 501 29.51 24.21 -9.10
N THR A 502 29.98 24.34 -7.86
CA THR A 502 31.40 24.43 -7.50
C THR A 502 31.96 23.18 -6.82
N GLY A 503 31.09 22.23 -6.47
CA GLY A 503 31.47 21.02 -5.74
C GLY A 503 31.39 21.20 -4.22
N GLY A 504 31.98 20.25 -3.49
CA GLY A 504 32.14 20.31 -2.05
C GLY A 504 30.93 19.90 -1.20
N TRP A 505 29.80 19.57 -1.81
CA TRP A 505 28.63 19.03 -1.11
C TRP A 505 28.69 17.50 -1.10
N SER A 506 28.83 16.92 0.06
CA SER A 506 28.72 15.47 0.24
C SER A 506 27.36 15.09 0.83
N PRO A 507 26.86 13.87 0.56
CA PRO A 507 25.67 13.34 1.26
C PRO A 507 25.83 13.37 2.79
N GLN A 508 27.07 13.30 3.30
CA GLN A 508 27.37 13.38 4.73
C GLN A 508 27.20 14.81 5.28
N ASP A 509 27.38 15.84 4.46
CA ASP A 509 27.13 17.22 4.88
C ASP A 509 25.63 17.47 5.04
N VAL A 510 24.79 16.88 4.21
CA VAL A 510 23.33 16.88 4.40
C VAL A 510 22.94 16.12 5.66
N GLN A 511 23.65 15.04 6.01
CA GLN A 511 23.43 14.33 7.28
C GLN A 511 23.89 15.12 8.50
N ARG A 512 24.94 15.91 8.41
CA ARG A 512 25.42 16.80 9.49
C ARG A 512 24.54 18.05 9.67
N LEU A 513 23.68 18.34 8.71
CA LEU A 513 22.67 19.41 8.81
C LEU A 513 21.39 18.92 9.54
N ARG A 514 21.36 17.64 9.93
CA ARG A 514 20.38 17.02 10.83
C ARG A 514 20.75 17.34 12.29
#